data_1d8519c81209dae1c7458ac1e2ded34a
#
_entry.id   1d8519c81209dae1c7458ac1e2ded34a
#
_cell.length_a   1.000
_cell.length_b   1.000
_cell.length_c   1.000
_cell.angle_alpha   90.00
_cell.angle_beta   90.00
_cell.angle_gamma   90.00
#
_symmetry.space_group_name_H-M   'P 1'
#
loop_
_entity.id
_entity.type
_entity.pdbx_description
1 polymer ?
#
loop_
_entity_poly.entity_id
_entity_poly.type
_entity_poly.pdbx_seq_one_letter_code
_entity_poly.pdbx_strand_id
1 'polypeptide(L)'
;MHLLVSRLKFAATATAPRCARMFVNHTLRCWLLSDLLDDAELIVSELVTNAVKATGTLEPHPAYADLDDLAILGVQVRLMDRSLFVEVWDCDSEKAVEPPPTDNATDEGGRGLTIVDALSKRYGVARPATGGKIVWAELEAVHDAATVRRMTPASPPRGMRQVPLSPTRCARQYAQADVGLANRLGEVAV
;
A
#
# COMPACT_ATOMS: atom_id res chain seq x y z
N MET A 1 -12.19 -12.27 16.23
CA MET A 1 -11.33 -11.35 15.49
C MET A 1 -10.65 -12.17 14.41
N HIS A 2 -11.00 -11.92 13.16
CA HIS A 2 -10.36 -12.55 12.00
C HIS A 2 -9.39 -11.53 11.39
N LEU A 3 -8.12 -11.92 11.26
CA LEU A 3 -7.09 -11.09 10.66
C LEU A 3 -6.45 -11.84 9.49
N LEU A 4 -6.59 -11.30 8.28
CA LEU A 4 -5.83 -11.74 7.11
C LEU A 4 -4.89 -10.62 6.70
N VAL A 5 -3.66 -10.97 6.37
CA VAL A 5 -2.64 -10.00 5.93
C VAL A 5 -1.91 -10.56 4.72
N SER A 6 -1.75 -9.75 3.70
CA SER A 6 -0.91 -10.03 2.54
C SER A 6 0.01 -8.85 2.27
N ARG A 7 1.26 -9.10 1.90
CA ARG A 7 2.29 -8.07 1.73
C ARG A 7 3.12 -8.30 0.48
N LEU A 8 3.50 -7.22 -0.17
CA LEU A 8 4.42 -7.22 -1.29
C LEU A 8 5.39 -6.04 -1.18
N LYS A 9 6.64 -6.27 -1.56
CA LYS A 9 7.70 -5.26 -1.67
C LYS A 9 8.18 -5.19 -3.11
N PHE A 10 8.44 -3.99 -3.60
CA PHE A 10 8.99 -3.76 -4.94
C PHE A 10 9.73 -2.44 -5.02
N ALA A 11 10.53 -2.28 -6.06
CA ALA A 11 11.24 -1.03 -6.32
C ALA A 11 10.26 0.10 -6.68
N ALA A 12 10.56 1.32 -6.24
CA ALA A 12 9.79 2.52 -6.52
C ALA A 12 10.03 3.01 -7.96
N THR A 13 9.45 2.34 -8.94
CA THR A 13 9.58 2.60 -10.37
C THR A 13 8.25 2.94 -11.02
N ALA A 14 8.28 3.43 -12.26
CA ALA A 14 7.08 3.72 -13.05
C ALA A 14 6.12 2.53 -13.19
N THR A 15 6.61 1.29 -13.09
CA THR A 15 5.79 0.07 -13.16
C THR A 15 5.15 -0.34 -11.83
N ALA A 16 5.58 0.25 -10.73
CA ALA A 16 5.11 -0.09 -9.37
C ALA A 16 3.58 -0.03 -9.21
N PRO A 17 2.86 1.01 -9.71
CA PRO A 17 1.41 1.05 -9.58
C PRO A 17 0.70 -0.13 -10.26
N ARG A 18 1.20 -0.57 -11.42
CA ARG A 18 0.66 -1.75 -12.11
C ARG A 18 0.88 -3.03 -11.29
N CYS A 19 2.07 -3.21 -10.73
CA CYS A 19 2.38 -4.35 -9.88
C CYS A 19 1.50 -4.36 -8.62
N ALA A 20 1.28 -3.22 -8.02
CA ALA A 20 0.42 -3.06 -6.85
C ALA A 20 -1.04 -3.45 -7.15
N ARG A 21 -1.61 -2.97 -8.27
CA ARG A 21 -2.96 -3.38 -8.70
C ARG A 21 -3.08 -4.90 -8.88
N MET A 22 -2.11 -5.51 -9.58
CA MET A 22 -2.10 -6.98 -9.78
C MET A 22 -2.06 -7.74 -8.45
N PHE A 23 -1.29 -7.26 -7.50
CA PHE A 23 -1.18 -7.83 -6.16
C PHE A 23 -2.49 -7.71 -5.38
N VAL A 24 -3.11 -6.51 -5.36
CA VAL A 24 -4.39 -6.27 -4.69
C VAL A 24 -5.48 -7.12 -5.32
N ASN A 25 -5.60 -7.11 -6.65
CA ASN A 25 -6.58 -7.94 -7.38
C ASN A 25 -6.48 -9.42 -6.99
N HIS A 26 -5.27 -9.97 -7.07
CA HIS A 26 -5.04 -11.37 -6.69
C HIS A 26 -5.42 -11.63 -5.23
N THR A 27 -5.01 -10.76 -4.31
CA THR A 27 -5.28 -10.90 -2.88
C THR A 27 -6.78 -10.90 -2.60
N LEU A 28 -7.52 -9.91 -3.13
CA LEU A 28 -8.95 -9.79 -2.89
C LEU A 28 -9.76 -10.94 -3.49
N ARG A 29 -9.35 -11.45 -4.66
CA ARG A 29 -9.96 -12.66 -5.23
C ARG A 29 -9.75 -13.89 -4.34
N CYS A 30 -8.55 -14.07 -3.78
CA CYS A 30 -8.28 -15.14 -2.82
C CYS A 30 -9.12 -14.99 -1.53
N TRP A 31 -9.43 -13.76 -1.17
CA TRP A 31 -10.24 -13.45 0.01
C TRP A 31 -11.74 -13.32 -0.29
N LEU A 32 -12.16 -13.64 -1.52
CA LEU A 32 -13.57 -13.57 -1.94
C LEU A 32 -14.21 -12.18 -1.75
N LEU A 33 -13.42 -11.12 -1.90
CA LEU A 33 -13.80 -9.71 -1.77
C LEU A 33 -13.83 -9.03 -3.15
N SER A 34 -14.45 -9.68 -4.13
CA SER A 34 -14.45 -9.19 -5.53
C SER A 34 -15.25 -7.91 -5.72
N ASP A 35 -16.17 -7.61 -4.84
CA ASP A 35 -16.97 -6.39 -4.78
C ASP A 35 -16.16 -5.13 -4.44
N LEU A 36 -14.99 -5.30 -3.81
CA LEU A 36 -14.08 -4.20 -3.47
C LEU A 36 -12.93 -4.03 -4.46
N LEU A 37 -12.88 -4.81 -5.54
CA LEU A 37 -11.74 -4.82 -6.45
C LEU A 37 -11.48 -3.46 -7.09
N ASP A 38 -12.50 -2.86 -7.67
CA ASP A 38 -12.35 -1.63 -8.46
C ASP A 38 -11.88 -0.47 -7.57
N ASP A 39 -12.50 -0.31 -6.41
CA ASP A 39 -12.14 0.73 -5.44
C ASP A 39 -10.73 0.51 -4.88
N ALA A 40 -10.42 -0.72 -4.46
CA ALA A 40 -9.10 -1.02 -3.89
C ALA A 40 -7.96 -0.91 -4.91
N GLU A 41 -8.19 -1.29 -6.18
CA GLU A 41 -7.22 -1.12 -7.26
C GLU A 41 -6.96 0.36 -7.57
N LEU A 42 -8.00 1.18 -7.58
CA LEU A 42 -7.85 2.61 -7.80
C LEU A 42 -7.12 3.26 -6.63
N ILE A 43 -7.52 2.97 -5.39
CA ILE A 43 -6.85 3.46 -4.19
C ILE A 43 -5.36 3.09 -4.19
N VAL A 44 -5.02 1.81 -4.36
CA VAL A 44 -3.61 1.40 -4.34
C VAL A 44 -2.81 2.04 -5.46
N SER A 45 -3.42 2.25 -6.64
CA SER A 45 -2.77 2.92 -7.77
C SER A 45 -2.37 4.35 -7.41
N GLU A 46 -3.27 5.11 -6.80
CA GLU A 46 -3.02 6.49 -6.37
C GLU A 46 -1.97 6.56 -5.25
N LEU A 47 -2.12 5.72 -4.23
CA LEU A 47 -1.17 5.69 -3.11
C LEU A 47 0.25 5.33 -3.57
N VAL A 48 0.40 4.32 -4.43
CA VAL A 48 1.70 3.90 -4.95
C VAL A 48 2.28 4.92 -5.93
N THR A 49 1.44 5.56 -6.76
CA THR A 49 1.90 6.64 -7.64
C THR A 49 2.46 7.81 -6.84
N ASN A 50 1.80 8.18 -5.75
CA ASN A 50 2.28 9.24 -4.86
C ASN A 50 3.60 8.84 -4.16
N ALA A 51 3.72 7.59 -3.74
CA ALA A 51 4.95 7.08 -3.14
C ALA A 51 6.12 7.06 -4.15
N VAL A 52 5.89 6.63 -5.41
CA VAL A 52 6.91 6.69 -6.48
C VAL A 52 7.32 8.12 -6.77
N LYS A 53 6.38 9.06 -6.85
CA LYS A 53 6.70 10.50 -7.04
C LYS A 53 7.53 11.08 -5.89
N ALA A 54 7.36 10.55 -4.67
CA ALA A 54 8.06 11.03 -3.50
C ALA A 54 9.47 10.46 -3.36
N THR A 55 9.67 9.19 -3.66
CA THR A 55 10.90 8.45 -3.31
C THR A 55 11.54 7.66 -4.45
N GLY A 56 10.86 7.51 -5.58
CA GLY A 56 11.26 6.64 -6.68
C GLY A 56 11.69 7.37 -7.94
N THR A 57 11.69 6.62 -9.03
CA THR A 57 11.93 7.13 -10.38
C THR A 57 10.73 6.88 -11.29
N LEU A 58 10.36 7.90 -12.06
CA LEU A 58 9.35 7.79 -13.11
C LEU A 58 9.96 7.42 -14.47
N GLU A 59 11.28 7.24 -14.53
CA GLU A 59 11.96 6.84 -15.74
C GLU A 59 11.54 5.42 -16.14
N PRO A 60 11.03 5.20 -17.37
CA PRO A 60 10.53 3.90 -17.78
C PRO A 60 11.62 2.81 -17.84
N HIS A 61 12.85 3.21 -18.10
CA HIS A 61 14.01 2.32 -18.26
C HIS A 61 15.21 2.91 -17.50
N PRO A 62 15.23 2.82 -16.16
CA PRO A 62 16.39 3.29 -15.39
C PRO A 62 17.65 2.53 -15.80
N ALA A 63 18.80 3.21 -15.82
CA ALA A 63 20.06 2.55 -16.13
C ALA A 63 20.38 1.47 -15.10
N TYR A 64 21.10 0.43 -15.51
CA TYR A 64 21.43 -0.70 -14.63
C TYR A 64 22.17 -0.26 -13.35
N ALA A 65 22.99 0.78 -13.44
CA ALA A 65 23.70 1.36 -12.31
C ALA A 65 22.77 2.00 -11.27
N ASP A 66 21.60 2.46 -11.68
CA ASP A 66 20.64 3.14 -10.80
C ASP A 66 19.75 2.14 -10.02
N LEU A 67 19.76 0.86 -10.41
CA LEU A 67 18.92 -0.16 -9.81
C LEU A 67 19.29 -0.48 -8.36
N ASP A 68 20.56 -0.34 -7.99
CA ASP A 68 21.03 -0.63 -6.63
C ASP A 68 20.60 0.44 -5.62
N ASP A 69 20.30 1.65 -6.08
CA ASP A 69 19.90 2.79 -5.24
C ASP A 69 18.38 3.04 -5.25
N LEU A 70 17.60 2.20 -5.94
CA LEU A 70 16.16 2.37 -5.98
C LEU A 70 15.54 2.24 -4.60
N ALA A 71 14.68 3.19 -4.27
CA ALA A 71 13.85 3.11 -3.08
C ALA A 71 12.90 1.91 -3.16
N ILE A 72 12.58 1.35 -1.99
CA ILE A 72 11.65 0.23 -1.86
C ILE A 72 10.31 0.75 -1.38
N LEU A 73 9.25 0.29 -1.99
CA LEU A 73 7.89 0.46 -1.54
C LEU A 73 7.36 -0.85 -0.93
N GLY A 74 6.54 -0.72 0.09
CA GLY A 74 5.78 -1.82 0.66
C GLY A 74 4.28 -1.60 0.46
N VAL A 75 3.58 -2.59 -0.07
CA VAL A 75 2.11 -2.62 -0.10
C VAL A 75 1.63 -3.72 0.82
N GLN A 76 0.70 -3.39 1.70
CA GLN A 76 0.01 -4.33 2.56
C GLN A 76 -1.49 -4.23 2.35
N VAL A 77 -2.14 -5.38 2.26
CA VAL A 77 -3.59 -5.51 2.33
C VAL A 77 -3.93 -6.26 3.60
N ARG A 78 -4.83 -5.73 4.39
CA ARG A 78 -5.22 -6.31 5.67
C ARG A 78 -6.73 -6.30 5.81
N LEU A 79 -7.30 -7.47 6.05
CA LEU A 79 -8.70 -7.62 6.42
C LEU A 79 -8.78 -7.87 7.93
N MET A 80 -9.50 -7.01 8.62
CA MET A 80 -9.75 -7.12 10.06
C MET A 80 -11.23 -6.95 10.31
N ASP A 81 -11.87 -8.03 10.71
CA ASP A 81 -13.32 -8.11 10.87
C ASP A 81 -14.07 -7.65 9.61
N ARG A 82 -14.65 -6.46 9.59
CA ARG A 82 -15.38 -5.88 8.44
C ARG A 82 -14.65 -4.73 7.77
N SER A 83 -13.38 -4.55 8.05
CA SER A 83 -12.57 -3.47 7.48
C SER A 83 -11.43 -4.03 6.66
N LEU A 84 -11.38 -3.61 5.39
CA LEU A 84 -10.27 -3.84 4.49
C LEU A 84 -9.37 -2.61 4.50
N PHE A 85 -8.11 -2.80 4.84
CA PHE A 85 -7.09 -1.74 4.80
C PHE A 85 -6.15 -1.98 3.61
N VAL A 86 -5.95 -0.94 2.82
CA VAL A 86 -4.91 -0.85 1.79
C VAL A 86 -3.86 0.12 2.31
N GLU A 87 -2.65 -0.34 2.49
CA GLU A 87 -1.56 0.39 3.14
C GLU A 87 -0.33 0.42 2.25
N VAL A 88 0.25 1.61 2.05
CA VAL A 88 1.47 1.80 1.26
C VAL A 88 2.52 2.47 2.12
N TRP A 89 3.65 1.79 2.31
CA TRP A 89 4.83 2.30 2.98
C TRP A 89 5.84 2.83 1.96
N ASP A 90 6.42 3.99 2.24
CA ASP A 90 7.59 4.54 1.56
C ASP A 90 8.61 5.09 2.55
N CYS A 91 9.84 5.30 2.11
CA CYS A 91 10.95 5.73 2.96
C CYS A 91 11.01 7.24 3.21
N ASP A 92 10.10 8.03 2.65
CA ASP A 92 10.03 9.48 2.87
C ASP A 92 9.33 9.79 4.20
N SER A 93 10.10 10.26 5.18
CA SER A 93 9.56 10.63 6.50
C SER A 93 9.18 12.12 6.60
N GLU A 94 9.58 12.95 5.64
CA GLU A 94 9.48 14.41 5.75
C GLU A 94 8.29 14.99 5.01
N LYS A 95 7.97 14.45 3.82
CA LYS A 95 6.91 15.01 3.00
C LYS A 95 5.54 14.82 3.64
N ALA A 96 4.87 15.93 3.94
CA ALA A 96 3.50 15.90 4.37
C ALA A 96 2.61 15.27 3.29
N VAL A 97 1.67 14.44 3.70
CA VAL A 97 0.54 14.06 2.84
C VAL A 97 -0.46 15.19 3.00
N GLU A 98 -0.49 16.11 2.06
CA GLU A 98 -1.42 17.21 2.09
C GLU A 98 -2.83 16.70 1.85
N PRO A 99 -3.81 17.12 2.66
CA PRO A 99 -5.21 16.89 2.34
C PRO A 99 -5.54 17.52 0.99
N PRO A 100 -6.54 17.00 0.26
CA PRO A 100 -6.93 17.58 -1.01
C PRO A 100 -7.26 19.07 -0.82
N PRO A 101 -6.74 19.95 -1.68
CA PRO A 101 -7.06 21.36 -1.61
C PRO A 101 -8.56 21.57 -1.81
N THR A 102 -9.17 22.37 -0.96
CA THR A 102 -10.62 22.62 -0.92
C THR A 102 -11.14 23.45 -2.10
N ASP A 103 -10.25 24.09 -2.87
CA ASP A 103 -10.65 24.92 -4.02
C ASP A 103 -9.67 24.83 -5.18
N ASN A 104 -10.20 24.45 -6.37
CA ASN A 104 -9.64 24.67 -7.70
C ASN A 104 -8.19 24.24 -7.97
N ALA A 105 -7.76 23.06 -7.51
CA ALA A 105 -6.47 22.55 -7.92
C ALA A 105 -6.52 22.03 -9.37
N THR A 106 -6.05 22.85 -10.28
CA THR A 106 -5.71 22.46 -11.67
C THR A 106 -4.47 21.58 -11.74
N ASP A 107 -3.80 21.34 -10.63
CA ASP A 107 -2.61 20.48 -10.55
C ASP A 107 -3.01 19.01 -10.51
N GLU A 108 -2.47 18.23 -11.45
CA GLU A 108 -2.64 16.78 -11.53
C GLU A 108 -2.17 16.04 -10.26
N GLY A 109 -1.40 16.70 -9.39
CA GLY A 109 -0.88 16.14 -8.14
C GLY A 109 -1.89 16.02 -6.99
N GLY A 110 -2.99 16.80 -6.99
CA GLY A 110 -3.97 16.83 -5.89
C GLY A 110 -5.14 15.84 -6.02
N ARG A 111 -5.45 15.41 -7.23
CA ARG A 111 -6.64 14.57 -7.51
C ARG A 111 -6.57 13.16 -6.92
N GLY A 112 -5.38 12.60 -6.74
CA GLY A 112 -5.21 11.23 -6.25
C GLY A 112 -5.77 11.03 -4.84
N LEU A 113 -5.51 11.94 -3.91
CA LEU A 113 -6.04 11.83 -2.54
C LEU A 113 -7.54 12.15 -2.48
N THR A 114 -8.07 12.98 -3.37
CA THR A 114 -9.53 13.21 -3.51
C THR A 114 -10.23 11.91 -3.92
N ILE A 115 -9.63 11.13 -4.82
CA ILE A 115 -10.14 9.80 -5.20
C ILE A 115 -10.12 8.86 -4.00
N VAL A 116 -9.00 8.82 -3.26
CA VAL A 116 -8.86 7.98 -2.07
C VAL A 116 -9.92 8.35 -1.03
N ASP A 117 -10.13 9.65 -0.78
CA ASP A 117 -11.16 10.14 0.15
C ASP A 117 -12.58 9.72 -0.26
N ALA A 118 -12.89 9.85 -1.55
CA ALA A 118 -14.22 9.53 -2.07
C ALA A 118 -14.54 8.02 -2.03
N LEU A 119 -13.53 7.14 -2.15
CA LEU A 119 -13.71 5.69 -2.23
C LEU A 119 -13.48 4.98 -0.88
N SER A 120 -12.90 5.65 0.09
CA SER A 120 -12.62 5.05 1.40
C SER A 120 -13.58 5.56 2.47
N LYS A 121 -13.83 4.71 3.46
CA LYS A 121 -14.55 5.11 4.68
C LYS A 121 -13.76 6.16 5.46
N ARG A 122 -12.44 6.01 5.46
CA ARG A 122 -11.45 6.93 6.01
C ARG A 122 -10.07 6.58 5.47
N TYR A 123 -9.19 7.55 5.45
CA TYR A 123 -7.77 7.35 5.13
C TYR A 123 -6.89 8.17 6.08
N GLY A 124 -5.60 7.90 6.07
CA GLY A 124 -4.69 8.64 6.94
C GLY A 124 -3.22 8.28 6.69
N VAL A 125 -2.38 8.89 7.51
CA VAL A 125 -0.93 8.70 7.47
C VAL A 125 -0.43 8.29 8.85
N ALA A 126 0.35 7.23 8.89
CA ALA A 126 1.09 6.82 10.08
C ALA A 126 2.60 6.98 9.83
N ARG A 127 3.32 7.42 10.85
CA ARG A 127 4.80 7.55 10.82
C ARG A 127 5.40 6.59 11.84
N PRO A 128 5.92 5.44 11.37
CA PRO A 128 6.58 4.48 12.25
C PRO A 128 7.84 5.10 12.86
N ALA A 129 8.16 4.76 14.11
CA ALA A 129 9.40 5.21 14.75
C ALA A 129 10.68 4.69 14.04
N THR A 130 10.53 3.68 13.20
CA THR A 130 11.58 3.10 12.36
C THR A 130 11.91 3.88 11.11
N GLY A 131 11.14 4.94 10.82
CA GLY A 131 11.28 5.83 9.67
C GLY A 131 10.33 5.49 8.53
N GLY A 132 10.27 6.40 7.56
CA GLY A 132 9.30 6.37 6.47
C GLY A 132 7.90 6.79 6.90
N LYS A 133 6.95 6.62 5.99
CA LYS A 133 5.53 6.84 6.27
C LYS A 133 4.68 5.72 5.68
N ILE A 134 3.51 5.54 6.24
CA ILE A 134 2.47 4.65 5.74
C ILE A 134 1.25 5.51 5.42
N VAL A 135 0.84 5.50 4.17
CA VAL A 135 -0.45 6.06 3.77
C VAL A 135 -1.42 4.90 3.64
N TRP A 136 -2.56 5.00 4.29
CA TRP A 136 -3.53 3.92 4.35
C TRP A 136 -4.95 4.41 4.05
N ALA A 137 -5.77 3.51 3.54
CA ALA A 137 -7.20 3.70 3.32
C ALA A 137 -7.97 2.50 3.85
N GLU A 138 -9.13 2.75 4.46
CA GLU A 138 -10.05 1.74 4.97
C GLU A 138 -11.32 1.69 4.10
N LEU A 139 -11.66 0.49 3.63
CA LEU A 139 -12.91 0.20 2.96
C LEU A 139 -13.79 -0.70 3.83
N GLU A 140 -15.10 -0.56 3.72
CA GLU A 140 -16.02 -1.45 4.42
C GLU A 140 -16.19 -2.76 3.64
N ALA A 141 -15.81 -3.88 4.26
CA ALA A 141 -15.96 -5.21 3.69
C ALA A 141 -17.24 -5.87 4.19
N VAL A 142 -18.22 -5.98 3.31
CA VAL A 142 -19.50 -6.67 3.63
C VAL A 142 -19.32 -8.14 3.30
N HIS A 143 -19.12 -8.96 4.32
CA HIS A 143 -19.02 -10.41 4.18
C HIS A 143 -19.66 -11.12 5.38
N ASP A 144 -20.14 -12.33 5.16
CA ASP A 144 -20.69 -13.18 6.23
C ASP A 144 -19.59 -14.04 6.90
N ALA A 145 -19.90 -14.57 8.07
CA ALA A 145 -18.99 -15.43 8.82
C ALA A 145 -18.62 -16.74 8.07
N ALA A 146 -19.46 -17.20 7.15
CA ALA A 146 -19.19 -18.39 6.35
C ALA A 146 -18.17 -18.10 5.25
N THR A 147 -18.21 -16.92 4.65
CA THR A 147 -17.24 -16.44 3.68
C THR A 147 -15.87 -16.30 4.31
N VAL A 148 -15.77 -15.70 5.49
CA VAL A 148 -14.50 -15.53 6.22
C VAL A 148 -13.81 -16.88 6.48
N ARG A 149 -14.56 -17.94 6.80
CA ARG A 149 -13.98 -19.29 7.03
C ARG A 149 -13.38 -19.92 5.78
N ARG A 150 -13.74 -19.46 4.58
CA ARG A 150 -13.24 -19.95 3.28
C ARG A 150 -12.06 -19.13 2.77
N MET A 151 -11.80 -17.97 3.36
CA MET A 151 -10.69 -17.12 2.96
C MET A 151 -9.36 -17.80 3.30
N THR A 152 -8.47 -17.84 2.33
CA THR A 152 -7.12 -18.40 2.50
C THR A 152 -6.10 -17.27 2.46
N PRO A 153 -4.99 -17.37 3.21
CA PRO A 153 -3.88 -16.44 3.06
C PRO A 153 -3.44 -16.38 1.60
N ALA A 154 -3.39 -15.16 1.05
CA ALA A 154 -2.95 -14.97 -0.33
C ALA A 154 -1.41 -15.05 -0.39
N SER A 155 -0.91 -15.95 -1.22
CA SER A 155 0.50 -15.93 -1.62
C SER A 155 0.69 -14.94 -2.78
N PRO A 156 1.86 -14.31 -2.92
CA PRO A 156 2.12 -13.42 -4.06
C PRO A 156 1.85 -14.12 -5.40
N PRO A 157 1.33 -13.43 -6.42
CA PRO A 157 1.09 -13.99 -7.73
C PRO A 157 2.34 -14.64 -8.31
N ARG A 158 2.17 -15.76 -9.03
CA ARG A 158 3.28 -16.41 -9.73
C ARG A 158 3.91 -15.42 -10.71
N GLY A 159 5.23 -15.27 -10.64
CA GLY A 159 6.00 -14.30 -11.46
C GLY A 159 6.37 -13.01 -10.74
N MET A 160 5.73 -12.65 -9.63
CA MET A 160 6.24 -11.61 -8.74
C MET A 160 7.32 -12.22 -7.84
N ARG A 161 8.56 -12.21 -8.30
CA ARG A 161 9.69 -12.58 -7.44
C ARG A 161 9.89 -11.49 -6.41
N GLN A 162 9.94 -11.87 -5.14
CA GLN A 162 10.56 -11.03 -4.13
C GLN A 162 12.05 -10.93 -4.50
N VAL A 163 12.46 -9.77 -4.96
CA VAL A 163 13.88 -9.51 -5.22
C VAL A 163 14.56 -9.49 -3.86
N PRO A 164 15.66 -10.26 -3.65
CA PRO A 164 16.48 -10.09 -2.47
C PRO A 164 16.96 -8.65 -2.44
N LEU A 165 16.53 -7.89 -1.45
CA LEU A 165 16.86 -6.48 -1.35
C LEU A 165 18.32 -6.38 -0.90
N SER A 166 19.16 -5.71 -1.70
CA SER A 166 20.44 -5.21 -1.23
C SER A 166 20.20 -4.38 0.04
N PRO A 167 21.12 -4.38 1.02
CA PRO A 167 20.93 -3.72 2.30
C PRO A 167 21.01 -2.19 2.18
N THR A 168 20.18 -1.60 1.32
CA THR A 168 19.99 -0.16 1.24
C THR A 168 19.43 0.37 2.56
N ARG A 169 19.68 1.64 2.86
CA ARG A 169 19.14 2.30 4.05
C ARG A 169 17.61 2.14 4.12
N CYS A 170 16.94 2.29 2.99
CA CYS A 170 15.49 2.17 2.86
C CYS A 170 14.99 0.74 3.13
N ALA A 171 15.67 -0.30 2.62
CA ALA A 171 15.32 -1.69 2.88
C ALA A 171 15.45 -2.09 4.36
N ARG A 172 16.45 -1.54 5.07
CA ARG A 172 16.63 -1.73 6.52
C ARG A 172 15.52 -1.07 7.32
N GLN A 173 15.13 0.15 6.95
CA GLN A 173 14.03 0.88 7.59
C GLN A 173 12.71 0.13 7.45
N TYR A 174 12.42 -0.39 6.26
CA TYR A 174 11.20 -1.18 6.05
C TYR A 174 11.20 -2.49 6.84
N ALA A 175 12.30 -3.21 6.89
CA ALA A 175 12.40 -4.47 7.66
C ALA A 175 12.13 -4.24 9.15
N GLN A 176 12.56 -3.10 9.70
CA GLN A 176 12.27 -2.69 11.07
C GLN A 176 10.82 -2.23 11.25
N ALA A 177 10.24 -1.54 10.27
CA ALA A 177 8.84 -1.13 10.28
C ALA A 177 7.88 -2.33 10.29
N ASP A 178 8.22 -3.39 9.57
CA ASP A 178 7.42 -4.61 9.44
C ASP A 178 7.20 -5.32 10.80
N VAL A 179 8.21 -5.32 11.66
CA VAL A 179 8.12 -5.88 13.02
C VAL A 179 7.28 -4.99 13.95
N GLY A 180 7.32 -3.67 13.75
CA GLY A 180 6.60 -2.70 14.59
C GLY A 180 5.11 -2.58 14.26
N LEU A 181 4.71 -2.79 13.01
CA LEU A 181 3.31 -2.66 12.57
C LEU A 181 2.42 -3.79 13.10
N ALA A 182 2.94 -5.01 13.15
CA ALA A 182 2.20 -6.16 13.67
C ALA A 182 1.77 -5.95 15.14
N ASN A 183 2.56 -5.19 15.91
CA ASN A 183 2.34 -5.00 17.35
C ASN A 183 1.52 -3.74 17.70
N ARG A 184 1.49 -2.69 16.85
CA ARG A 184 0.87 -1.40 17.23
C ARG A 184 -0.53 -1.16 16.70
N LEU A 185 -0.97 -1.88 15.68
CA LEU A 185 -2.32 -1.72 15.14
C LEU A 185 -3.39 -2.45 15.96
N GLY A 186 -2.99 -3.16 17.03
CA GLY A 186 -3.88 -3.60 18.10
C GLY A 186 -4.26 -2.50 19.11
N GLU A 187 -3.54 -1.36 19.12
CA GLU A 187 -3.73 -0.29 20.12
C GLU A 187 -4.46 0.96 19.60
N VAL A 188 -4.83 1.03 18.31
CA VAL A 188 -5.58 2.18 17.75
C VAL A 188 -7.02 1.76 17.44
N ALA A 189 -7.67 1.17 18.43
CA ALA A 189 -9.11 0.96 18.44
C ALA A 189 -9.66 1.47 19.78
N VAL A 190 -9.77 2.78 19.95
CA VAL A 190 -10.72 3.45 20.84
C VAL A 190 -11.12 4.76 20.20
#